data_7a1fc846e75d687f54b5a3a0207168af
#
_entry.id   7a1fc846e75d687f54b5a3a0207168af
#
_cell.length_a   1.000
_cell.length_b   1.000
_cell.length_c   1.000
_cell.angle_alpha   90.00
_cell.angle_beta   90.00
_cell.angle_gamma   90.00
#
_symmetry.space_group_name_H-M   'P 1'
#
loop_
_entity.id
_entity.type
_entity.pdbx_description
1 polymer ?
#
loop_
_entity_poly.entity_id
_entity_poly.type
_entity_poly.pdbx_seq_one_letter_code
_entity_poly.pdbx_strand_id
1 'polypeptide(L)'
;NTPDYDQLQAEEKTVFPTDRPIREIALELSGDMRRYIWGINGRTISQEEKILIRRGDIVRFRLTNGTMMLHPMHLHGHYFRVVNQHGDYSPLKHTVNVSPMQTVTIEFLADEEKDWFFHCHLLYHMLTGMARAISYEGSEPDPDMVAIQKLHLRDMRDNQWFFWGRADVG
;
A
#
# COMPACT_ATOMS: atom_id res chain seq x y z
N ASN A 1 -0.93 14.56 15.72
CA ASN A 1 -0.56 15.45 14.62
C ASN A 1 0.04 14.61 13.51
N THR A 2 -0.63 14.55 12.38
CA THR A 2 -0.07 13.93 11.17
C THR A 2 1.01 14.89 10.64
N PRO A 3 2.18 14.39 10.25
CA PRO A 3 3.20 15.23 9.65
C PRO A 3 2.65 15.93 8.40
N ASP A 4 2.88 17.23 8.31
CA ASP A 4 2.65 17.97 7.08
C ASP A 4 3.83 17.71 6.14
N TYR A 5 3.64 16.80 5.21
CA TYR A 5 4.70 16.43 4.28
C TYR A 5 5.10 17.57 3.34
N ASP A 6 4.23 18.58 3.14
CA ASP A 6 4.55 19.74 2.32
C ASP A 6 5.62 20.65 2.95
N GLN A 7 5.83 20.53 4.27
CA GLN A 7 6.88 21.24 4.98
C GLN A 7 8.21 20.50 5.04
N LEU A 8 8.25 19.22 4.66
CA LEU A 8 9.45 18.42 4.72
C LEU A 8 10.27 18.55 3.43
N GLN A 9 11.54 18.85 3.60
CA GLN A 9 12.52 18.93 2.53
C GLN A 9 13.72 18.03 2.84
N ALA A 10 14.22 17.32 1.84
CA ALA A 10 15.47 16.58 1.94
C ALA A 10 16.67 17.54 1.89
N GLU A 11 17.74 17.19 2.56
CA GLU A 11 19.01 17.96 2.51
C GLU A 11 19.69 17.84 1.15
N GLU A 12 19.55 16.69 0.50
CA GLU A 12 20.11 16.39 -0.81
C GLU A 12 18.99 16.10 -1.84
N LYS A 13 19.32 16.19 -3.12
CA LYS A 13 18.39 15.83 -4.18
C LYS A 13 18.03 14.36 -4.12
N THR A 14 16.73 14.08 -4.19
CA THR A 14 16.15 12.74 -4.16
C THR A 14 15.52 12.34 -5.49
N VAL A 15 15.64 13.18 -6.51
CA VAL A 15 15.07 12.95 -7.84
C VAL A 15 15.69 11.72 -8.50
N PHE A 16 14.86 10.94 -9.16
CA PHE A 16 15.29 9.81 -9.97
C PHE A 16 15.74 10.26 -11.38
N PRO A 17 16.50 9.41 -12.11
CA PRO A 17 16.90 9.71 -13.49
C PRO A 17 15.69 10.03 -14.38
N THR A 18 15.74 11.15 -15.11
CA THR A 18 14.61 11.66 -15.93
C THR A 18 14.37 10.90 -17.22
N ASP A 19 15.29 10.02 -17.60
CA ASP A 19 15.21 9.14 -18.78
C ASP A 19 14.39 7.86 -18.53
N ARG A 20 13.88 7.66 -17.33
CA ARG A 20 13.10 6.50 -16.95
C ARG A 20 11.61 6.74 -17.17
N PRO A 21 10.86 5.73 -17.66
CA PRO A 21 9.41 5.84 -17.78
C PRO A 21 8.77 5.94 -16.39
N ILE A 22 7.75 6.79 -16.27
CA ILE A 22 6.95 6.90 -15.05
C ILE A 22 5.69 6.06 -15.22
N ARG A 23 5.50 5.08 -14.33
CA ARG A 23 4.29 4.28 -14.25
C ARG A 23 3.44 4.76 -13.09
N GLU A 24 2.36 5.47 -13.40
CA GLU A 24 1.42 5.93 -12.37
C GLU A 24 0.34 4.90 -12.09
N ILE A 25 0.10 4.63 -10.80
CA ILE A 25 -0.91 3.70 -10.31
C ILE A 25 -1.73 4.38 -9.23
N ALA A 26 -3.04 4.49 -9.44
CA ALA A 26 -3.96 5.03 -8.44
C ALA A 26 -4.39 3.92 -7.47
N LEU A 27 -4.27 4.18 -6.17
CA LEU A 27 -4.63 3.25 -5.10
C LEU A 27 -5.54 3.96 -4.11
N GLU A 28 -6.78 3.52 -4.01
CA GLU A 28 -7.75 4.00 -3.04
C GLU A 28 -7.64 3.15 -1.76
N LEU A 29 -7.36 3.79 -0.63
CA LEU A 29 -7.44 3.15 0.68
C LEU A 29 -8.90 3.14 1.11
N SER A 30 -9.46 1.95 1.25
CA SER A 30 -10.88 1.70 1.45
C SER A 30 -11.13 0.89 2.71
N GLY A 31 -12.35 0.97 3.25
CA GLY A 31 -12.71 0.20 4.44
C GLY A 31 -14.20 0.18 4.71
N ASP A 32 -14.65 -0.90 5.35
CA ASP A 32 -15.99 -1.06 5.88
C ASP A 32 -15.90 -1.12 7.41
N MET A 33 -16.31 -0.04 8.07
CA MET A 33 -16.29 0.09 9.53
C MET A 33 -17.25 -0.88 10.23
N ARG A 34 -18.31 -1.34 9.56
CA ARG A 34 -19.26 -2.29 10.15
C ARG A 34 -18.69 -3.69 10.20
N ARG A 35 -18.02 -4.10 9.13
CA ARG A 35 -17.39 -5.42 9.01
C ARG A 35 -15.95 -5.40 9.51
N TYR A 36 -15.39 -4.22 9.74
CA TYR A 36 -14.00 -4.00 10.06
C TYR A 36 -13.03 -4.66 9.06
N ILE A 37 -13.40 -4.57 7.78
CA ILE A 37 -12.60 -5.07 6.67
C ILE A 37 -11.99 -3.87 5.96
N TRP A 38 -10.69 -3.90 5.80
CA TRP A 38 -9.92 -2.84 5.16
C TRP A 38 -9.28 -3.35 3.88
N GLY A 39 -9.10 -2.47 2.92
CA GLY A 39 -8.58 -2.88 1.63
C GLY A 39 -7.97 -1.74 0.83
N ILE A 40 -7.51 -2.09 -0.36
CA ILE A 40 -7.05 -1.15 -1.37
C ILE A 40 -7.93 -1.38 -2.61
N ASN A 41 -8.44 -0.30 -3.21
CA ASN A 41 -9.41 -0.37 -4.33
C ASN A 41 -10.62 -1.26 -4.03
N GLY A 42 -11.16 -1.18 -2.79
CA GLY A 42 -12.32 -1.95 -2.36
C GLY A 42 -12.08 -3.45 -2.15
N ARG A 43 -10.84 -3.93 -2.20
CA ARG A 43 -10.49 -5.34 -2.11
C ARG A 43 -9.39 -5.59 -1.09
N THR A 44 -9.42 -6.76 -0.47
CA THR A 44 -8.37 -7.23 0.42
C THR A 44 -7.22 -7.86 -0.38
N ILE A 45 -6.06 -8.08 0.28
CA ILE A 45 -4.90 -8.71 -0.37
C ILE A 45 -5.22 -10.08 -0.97
N SER A 46 -6.15 -10.81 -0.38
CA SER A 46 -6.55 -12.15 -0.85
C SER A 46 -7.52 -12.12 -2.04
N GLN A 47 -8.15 -10.98 -2.30
CA GLN A 47 -9.15 -10.82 -3.36
C GLN A 47 -8.60 -10.20 -4.63
N GLU A 48 -7.36 -9.72 -4.60
CA GLU A 48 -6.78 -8.97 -5.69
C GLU A 48 -5.46 -9.58 -6.14
N GLU A 49 -5.16 -9.41 -7.43
CA GLU A 49 -3.89 -9.78 -8.00
C GLU A 49 -2.76 -8.84 -7.53
N LYS A 50 -1.53 -9.27 -7.74
CA LYS A 50 -0.34 -8.48 -7.45
C LYS A 50 -0.31 -7.23 -8.34
N ILE A 51 0.24 -6.15 -7.81
CA ILE A 51 0.58 -4.97 -8.62
C ILE A 51 1.89 -5.29 -9.36
N LEU A 52 1.80 -5.41 -10.69
CA LEU A 52 2.97 -5.67 -11.52
C LEU A 52 3.68 -4.38 -11.89
N ILE A 53 4.99 -4.35 -11.66
CA ILE A 53 5.89 -3.25 -12.02
C ILE A 53 7.04 -3.76 -12.87
N ARG A 54 7.72 -2.87 -13.60
CA ARG A 54 8.89 -3.21 -14.42
C ARG A 54 10.16 -2.70 -13.80
N ARG A 55 11.18 -3.53 -13.84
CA ARG A 55 12.52 -3.10 -13.40
C ARG A 55 13.00 -1.90 -14.22
N GLY A 56 13.45 -0.88 -13.52
CA GLY A 56 13.95 0.36 -14.10
C GLY A 56 12.91 1.46 -14.29
N ASP A 57 11.62 1.18 -14.11
CA ASP A 57 10.59 2.22 -14.12
C ASP A 57 10.65 3.06 -12.83
N ILE A 58 10.22 4.30 -12.92
CA ILE A 58 9.82 5.09 -11.77
C ILE A 58 8.34 4.78 -11.52
N VAL A 59 8.05 4.13 -10.39
CA VAL A 59 6.67 3.82 -10.00
C VAL A 59 6.13 4.93 -9.13
N ARG A 60 5.01 5.50 -9.55
CA ARG A 60 4.29 6.57 -8.82
C ARG A 60 2.97 6.02 -8.31
N PHE A 61 2.83 5.92 -7.00
CA PHE A 61 1.54 5.61 -6.37
C PHE A 61 0.85 6.89 -5.94
N ARG A 62 -0.39 7.04 -6.38
CA ARG A 62 -1.28 8.08 -5.87
C ARG A 62 -2.23 7.45 -4.87
N LEU A 63 -1.94 7.62 -3.59
CA LEU A 63 -2.67 7.05 -2.47
C LEU A 63 -3.79 7.99 -2.05
N THR A 64 -5.03 7.64 -2.31
CA THR A 64 -6.21 8.41 -1.89
C THR A 64 -6.90 7.68 -0.75
N ASN A 65 -7.03 8.34 0.40
CA ASN A 65 -7.73 7.76 1.54
C ASN A 65 -9.21 8.12 1.49
N GLY A 66 -10.05 7.17 1.10
CA GLY A 66 -11.50 7.30 1.08
C GLY A 66 -12.18 7.00 2.43
N THR A 67 -11.41 6.83 3.51
CA THR A 67 -11.91 6.46 4.84
C THR A 67 -11.74 7.60 5.85
N MET A 68 -12.35 7.45 7.02
CA MET A 68 -12.22 8.38 8.15
C MET A 68 -11.08 8.00 9.13
N MET A 69 -10.27 6.99 8.78
CA MET A 69 -9.14 6.54 9.58
C MET A 69 -7.82 6.94 8.93
N LEU A 70 -6.81 7.21 9.75
CA LEU A 70 -5.44 7.40 9.30
C LEU A 70 -4.83 6.07 8.84
N HIS A 71 -4.13 6.07 7.72
CA HIS A 71 -3.43 4.89 7.23
C HIS A 71 -1.94 5.17 7.01
N PRO A 72 -1.06 4.68 7.92
CA PRO A 72 0.39 4.66 7.67
C PRO A 72 0.70 3.57 6.64
N MET A 73 1.01 3.96 5.40
CA MET A 73 1.33 3.03 4.32
C MET A 73 2.82 2.79 4.23
N HIS A 74 3.23 1.53 4.30
CA HIS A 74 4.61 1.08 4.27
C HIS A 74 4.89 0.20 3.06
N LEU A 75 6.00 0.46 2.38
CA LEU A 75 6.52 -0.35 1.28
C LEU A 75 7.83 -1.01 1.71
N HIS A 76 7.87 -2.34 1.66
CA HIS A 76 9.09 -3.10 1.90
C HIS A 76 10.08 -2.95 0.73
N GLY A 77 11.36 -3.07 1.04
CA GLY A 77 12.45 -3.13 0.07
C GLY A 77 12.81 -1.84 -0.65
N HIS A 78 11.99 -0.78 -0.52
CA HIS A 78 12.19 0.46 -1.24
C HIS A 78 12.09 1.67 -0.31
N TYR A 79 12.92 2.67 -0.58
CA TYR A 79 12.66 4.03 -0.15
C TYR A 79 11.90 4.76 -1.25
N PHE A 80 10.91 5.54 -0.88
CA PHE A 80 10.13 6.35 -1.80
C PHE A 80 10.22 7.82 -1.46
N ARG A 81 10.14 8.66 -2.47
CA ARG A 81 9.95 10.09 -2.32
C ARG A 81 8.49 10.38 -2.03
N VAL A 82 8.21 11.22 -1.04
CA VAL A 82 6.88 11.80 -0.87
C VAL A 82 6.82 13.07 -1.70
N VAL A 83 6.20 12.99 -2.87
CA VAL A 83 6.17 14.10 -3.84
C VAL A 83 5.44 15.30 -3.23
N ASN A 84 6.14 16.41 -3.14
CA ASN A 84 5.62 17.66 -2.57
C ASN A 84 6.13 18.90 -3.33
N GLN A 85 5.84 20.10 -2.82
CA GLN A 85 6.23 21.37 -3.44
C GLN A 85 7.76 21.58 -3.57
N HIS A 86 8.58 20.81 -2.85
CA HIS A 86 10.04 20.93 -2.89
C HIS A 86 10.67 20.18 -4.10
N GLY A 87 9.86 19.53 -4.94
CA GLY A 87 10.29 18.94 -6.20
C GLY A 87 11.46 17.97 -6.05
N ASP A 88 12.64 18.31 -6.59
CA ASP A 88 13.85 17.48 -6.53
C ASP A 88 14.29 17.13 -5.09
N TYR A 89 13.90 17.92 -4.11
CA TYR A 89 14.20 17.76 -2.69
C TYR A 89 13.03 17.19 -1.89
N SER A 90 12.10 16.52 -2.54
CA SER A 90 11.02 15.80 -1.85
C SER A 90 11.60 14.76 -0.88
N PRO A 91 11.06 14.61 0.37
CA PRO A 91 11.67 13.77 1.38
C PRO A 91 11.58 12.29 1.05
N LEU A 92 12.64 11.53 1.36
CA LEU A 92 12.64 10.07 1.31
C LEU A 92 12.04 9.48 2.57
N LYS A 93 11.15 8.52 2.40
CA LYS A 93 10.48 7.76 3.46
C LYS A 93 10.35 6.30 3.04
N HIS A 94 10.04 5.43 3.99
CA HIS A 94 9.59 4.06 3.76
C HIS A 94 8.16 3.84 4.27
N THR A 95 7.64 4.81 5.02
CA THR A 95 6.26 4.83 5.54
C THR A 95 5.72 6.24 5.44
N VAL A 96 4.49 6.38 4.97
CA VAL A 96 3.80 7.66 4.84
C VAL A 96 2.39 7.58 5.41
N ASN A 97 2.01 8.56 6.24
CA ASN A 97 0.65 8.66 6.76
C ASN A 97 -0.27 9.28 5.72
N VAL A 98 -1.36 8.60 5.40
CA VAL A 98 -2.41 9.16 4.55
C VAL A 98 -3.61 9.50 5.43
N SER A 99 -3.82 10.79 5.68
CA SER A 99 -4.92 11.27 6.53
C SER A 99 -6.28 11.06 5.87
N PRO A 100 -7.38 11.04 6.65
CA PRO A 100 -8.72 10.95 6.12
C PRO A 100 -8.99 11.95 4.99
N MET A 101 -9.57 11.47 3.89
CA MET A 101 -9.95 12.25 2.71
C MET A 101 -8.79 12.99 2.00
N GLN A 102 -7.55 12.62 2.29
CA GLN A 102 -6.37 13.17 1.64
C GLN A 102 -5.80 12.24 0.57
N THR A 103 -5.04 12.84 -0.34
CA THR A 103 -4.24 12.13 -1.34
C THR A 103 -2.77 12.43 -1.11
N VAL A 104 -1.95 11.39 -1.06
CA VAL A 104 -0.49 11.49 -1.00
C VAL A 104 0.10 10.78 -2.22
N THR A 105 1.04 11.43 -2.87
CA THR A 105 1.77 10.84 -4.01
C THR A 105 3.16 10.42 -3.57
N ILE A 106 3.51 9.17 -3.83
CA ILE A 106 4.84 8.63 -3.58
C ILE A 106 5.47 8.12 -4.87
N GLU A 107 6.79 8.21 -4.97
CA GLU A 107 7.57 7.69 -6.09
C GLU A 107 8.73 6.85 -5.60
N PHE A 108 8.98 5.72 -6.26
CA PHE A 108 10.16 4.90 -6.02
C PHE A 108 10.73 4.36 -7.34
N LEU A 109 12.04 4.10 -7.34
CA LEU A 109 12.70 3.43 -8.46
C LEU A 109 12.50 1.92 -8.30
N ALA A 110 12.01 1.28 -9.34
CA ALA A 110 11.86 -0.18 -9.38
C ALA A 110 13.20 -0.83 -9.72
N ASP A 111 14.11 -0.93 -8.77
CA ASP A 111 15.48 -1.44 -8.95
C ASP A 111 15.76 -2.74 -8.20
N GLU A 112 14.77 -3.26 -7.49
CA GLU A 112 14.82 -4.53 -6.78
C GLU A 112 14.26 -5.68 -7.64
N GLU A 113 14.16 -6.87 -7.06
CA GLU A 113 13.60 -8.07 -7.65
C GLU A 113 12.64 -8.74 -6.66
N LYS A 114 11.87 -9.74 -7.12
CA LYS A 114 10.90 -10.51 -6.34
C LYS A 114 9.63 -9.74 -5.97
N ASP A 115 8.95 -10.25 -4.98
CA ASP A 115 7.72 -9.67 -4.45
C ASP A 115 8.01 -8.85 -3.20
N TRP A 116 7.36 -7.69 -3.10
CA TRP A 116 7.46 -6.82 -1.95
C TRP A 116 6.10 -6.52 -1.35
N PHE A 117 6.05 -6.44 -0.02
CA PHE A 117 4.82 -6.18 0.70
C PHE A 117 4.57 -4.67 0.80
N PHE A 118 3.39 -4.24 0.36
CA PHE A 118 2.88 -2.88 0.52
C PHE A 118 1.63 -2.94 1.38
N HIS A 119 1.64 -2.31 2.56
CA HIS A 119 0.56 -2.48 3.52
C HIS A 119 0.37 -1.29 4.46
N CYS A 120 -0.81 -1.20 5.05
CA CYS A 120 -1.05 -0.33 6.18
C CYS A 120 -0.30 -0.86 7.41
N HIS A 121 0.44 0.01 8.12
CA HIS A 121 1.21 -0.37 9.29
C HIS A 121 0.38 -0.43 10.59
N LEU A 122 -0.89 -0.02 10.55
CA LEU A 122 -1.83 -0.36 11.62
C LEU A 122 -2.19 -1.83 11.51
N LEU A 123 -1.80 -2.60 12.54
CA LEU A 123 -1.84 -4.07 12.53
C LEU A 123 -3.22 -4.61 12.14
N TYR A 124 -4.30 -4.09 12.74
CA TYR A 124 -5.65 -4.55 12.44
C TYR A 124 -6.10 -4.23 11.02
N HIS A 125 -5.69 -3.09 10.45
CA HIS A 125 -5.98 -2.76 9.05
C HIS A 125 -5.25 -3.69 8.08
N MET A 126 -3.99 -3.99 8.37
CA MET A 126 -3.18 -4.93 7.60
C MET A 126 -3.79 -6.35 7.65
N LEU A 127 -4.06 -6.86 8.86
CA LEU A 127 -4.58 -8.22 9.08
C LEU A 127 -5.96 -8.44 8.46
N THR A 128 -6.78 -7.38 8.36
CA THR A 128 -8.10 -7.46 7.76
C THR A 128 -8.12 -7.13 6.27
N GLY A 129 -6.95 -6.88 5.65
CA GLY A 129 -6.82 -6.89 4.21
C GLY A 129 -6.18 -5.69 3.53
N MET A 130 -5.83 -4.59 4.26
CA MET A 130 -5.21 -3.42 3.64
C MET A 130 -3.73 -3.68 3.32
N ALA A 131 -3.52 -4.48 2.30
CA ALA A 131 -2.21 -4.82 1.78
C ALA A 131 -2.26 -5.21 0.30
N ARG A 132 -1.10 -5.19 -0.36
CA ARG A 132 -0.85 -5.68 -1.72
C ARG A 132 0.54 -6.29 -1.82
N ALA A 133 0.68 -7.25 -2.71
CA ALA A 133 1.97 -7.69 -3.19
C ALA A 133 2.36 -6.84 -4.40
N ILE A 134 3.54 -6.25 -4.36
CA ILE A 134 4.19 -5.60 -5.51
C ILE A 134 5.13 -6.63 -6.12
N SER A 135 4.98 -6.94 -7.40
CA SER A 135 5.75 -7.97 -8.08
C SER A 135 6.41 -7.41 -9.34
N TYR A 136 7.63 -7.82 -9.60
CA TYR A 136 8.33 -7.45 -10.82
C TYR A 136 7.92 -8.36 -11.98
N GLU A 137 7.63 -7.77 -13.14
CA GLU A 137 7.30 -8.53 -14.35
C GLU A 137 8.41 -9.52 -14.69
N GLY A 138 8.05 -10.81 -14.85
CA GLY A 138 8.99 -11.88 -15.17
C GLY A 138 9.78 -12.46 -13.99
N SER A 139 9.57 -11.98 -12.77
CA SER A 139 10.17 -12.59 -11.58
C SER A 139 9.35 -13.81 -11.09
N GLU A 140 10.05 -14.79 -10.50
CA GLU A 140 9.38 -15.90 -9.83
C GLU A 140 8.63 -15.41 -8.59
N PRO A 141 7.42 -15.94 -8.31
CA PRO A 141 6.66 -15.60 -7.13
C PRO A 141 7.42 -15.90 -5.84
N ASP A 142 7.41 -14.96 -4.89
CA ASP A 142 7.98 -15.19 -3.57
C ASP A 142 7.07 -16.14 -2.77
N PRO A 143 7.60 -17.30 -2.30
CA PRO A 143 6.80 -18.28 -1.54
C PRO A 143 6.18 -17.70 -0.28
N ASP A 144 6.87 -16.80 0.42
CA ASP A 144 6.38 -16.18 1.64
C ASP A 144 5.21 -15.24 1.35
N MET A 145 5.27 -14.49 0.25
CA MET A 145 4.17 -13.63 -0.19
C MET A 145 2.95 -14.46 -0.59
N VAL A 146 3.14 -15.57 -1.27
CA VAL A 146 2.05 -16.53 -1.59
C VAL A 146 1.43 -17.10 -0.32
N ALA A 147 2.25 -17.40 0.69
CA ALA A 147 1.76 -17.91 1.98
C ALA A 147 0.94 -16.83 2.73
N ILE A 148 1.39 -15.58 2.76
CA ILE A 148 0.66 -14.46 3.37
C ILE A 148 -0.72 -14.27 2.72
N GLN A 149 -0.79 -14.29 1.39
CA GLN A 149 -2.06 -14.18 0.66
C GLN A 149 -3.01 -15.33 1.00
N LYS A 150 -2.49 -16.56 1.11
CA LYS A 150 -3.28 -17.75 1.47
C LYS A 150 -3.76 -17.75 2.92
N LEU A 151 -2.92 -17.30 3.85
CA LEU A 151 -3.28 -17.18 5.26
C LEU A 151 -4.42 -16.20 5.43
N HIS A 152 -4.34 -15.04 4.80
CA HIS A 152 -5.41 -14.05 4.83
C HIS A 152 -6.75 -14.58 4.28
N LEU A 153 -6.72 -15.39 3.21
CA LEU A 153 -7.91 -16.08 2.68
C LEU A 153 -8.53 -17.05 3.69
N ARG A 154 -7.69 -17.76 4.46
CA ARG A 154 -8.14 -18.71 5.47
C ARG A 154 -8.81 -17.99 6.63
N ASP A 155 -8.16 -16.96 7.17
CA ASP A 155 -8.69 -16.17 8.28
C ASP A 155 -10.00 -15.46 7.92
N MET A 156 -10.14 -14.96 6.69
CA MET A 156 -11.38 -14.36 6.23
C MET A 156 -12.53 -15.36 6.12
N ARG A 157 -12.26 -16.61 5.74
CA ARG A 157 -13.26 -17.68 5.72
C ARG A 157 -13.67 -18.12 7.12
N ASP A 158 -12.70 -18.26 8.02
CA ASP A 158 -12.91 -18.67 9.39
C ASP A 158 -13.61 -17.55 10.20
N ASN A 159 -13.33 -16.28 9.92
CA ASN A 159 -14.00 -15.15 10.56
C ASN A 159 -15.41 -14.86 10.01
N GLN A 160 -15.77 -15.31 8.82
CA GLN A 160 -17.16 -15.22 8.34
C GLN A 160 -18.14 -16.00 9.22
N TRP A 161 -17.69 -17.09 9.88
CA TRP A 161 -18.50 -17.82 10.84
C TRP A 161 -18.80 -17.02 12.11
N PHE A 162 -17.95 -16.13 12.52
CA PHE A 162 -18.16 -15.31 13.72
C PHE A 162 -19.25 -14.24 13.53
N PHE A 163 -19.51 -13.80 12.29
CA PHE A 163 -20.50 -12.75 11.99
C PHE A 163 -21.88 -13.28 11.55
N TRP A 164 -21.97 -14.54 11.10
CA TRP A 164 -23.23 -15.12 10.61
C TRP A 164 -23.84 -16.14 11.60
N GLY A 165 -23.12 -16.56 12.60
CA GLY A 165 -23.53 -17.64 13.52
C GLY A 165 -24.47 -17.25 14.66
N ARG A 166 -25.08 -16.04 14.66
CA ARG A 166 -26.01 -15.61 15.71
C ARG A 166 -27.33 -15.02 15.19
N ALA A 167 -27.71 -15.29 13.98
CA ALA A 167 -29.00 -14.81 13.46
C ALA A 167 -30.13 -15.84 13.51
N ASP A 168 -29.86 -17.09 13.95
CA ASP A 168 -30.88 -18.13 14.01
C ASP A 168 -31.00 -18.75 15.41
N VAL A 169 -31.32 -17.94 16.42
CA VAL A 169 -31.92 -18.43 17.64
C VAL A 169 -32.90 -17.37 18.16
N GLY A 170 -34.16 -17.54 17.82
CA GLY A 170 -35.25 -16.75 18.37
C GLY A 170 -36.51 -16.87 17.55
#